data_bcec1773d3a5301b85f36253d3b408f7
#
_entry.id   bcec1773d3a5301b85f36253d3b408f7
#
_cell.length_a   1.000
_cell.length_b   1.000
_cell.length_c   1.000
_cell.angle_alpha   90.00
_cell.angle_beta   90.00
_cell.angle_gamma   90.00
#
_symmetry.space_group_name_H-M   'P 1'
#
loop_
_entity.id
_entity.type
_entity.pdbx_description
1 polymer ?
#
loop_
_entity_poly.entity_id
_entity_poly.type
_entity_poly.pdbx_seq_one_letter_code
_entity_poly.pdbx_strand_id
1 'polypeptide(L)'
;MITVTHRRYVPYSHAHYAGNLVDGAYALAAFGDVATEVCIRLDGDEGLFASYSDVQFKAPMRAGDVLEISATVTRMGNRSRTIDFEARVVCRGRPEVSPSAAEVLQAPIVAVTATGVVVVPKK
;
A
#
# COMPACT_ATOMS: atom_id res chain seq x y z
N MET A 1 17.98 4.39 3.87
CA MET A 1 17.10 4.05 4.98
C MET A 1 16.29 2.81 4.64
N ILE A 2 15.56 2.28 5.61
CA ILE A 2 14.82 1.02 5.43
C ILE A 2 13.66 1.14 4.45
N THR A 3 13.44 0.09 3.67
CA THR A 3 12.25 -0.13 2.86
C THR A 3 11.62 -1.46 3.27
N VAL A 4 10.32 -1.48 3.47
CA VAL A 4 9.54 -2.69 3.76
C VAL A 4 8.50 -2.83 2.66
N THR A 5 8.31 -4.06 2.16
CA THR A 5 7.34 -4.36 1.11
C THR A 5 6.44 -5.48 1.57
N HIS A 6 5.12 -5.25 1.44
CA HIS A 6 4.10 -6.28 1.65
C HIS A 6 3.49 -6.67 0.32
N ARG A 7 3.10 -7.94 0.19
CA ARG A 7 2.30 -8.42 -0.91
C ARG A 7 0.90 -8.68 -0.42
N ARG A 8 -0.10 -8.28 -1.21
CA ARG A 8 -1.50 -8.42 -0.82
C ARG A 8 -2.33 -8.86 -2.03
N TYR A 9 -3.03 -9.99 -1.89
CA TYR A 9 -4.10 -10.32 -2.81
C TYR A 9 -5.36 -9.56 -2.41
N VAL A 10 -6.08 -8.99 -3.39
CA VAL A 10 -7.33 -8.29 -3.17
C VAL A 10 -8.49 -9.26 -3.41
N PRO A 11 -9.13 -9.79 -2.34
CA PRO A 11 -10.25 -10.71 -2.52
C PRO A 11 -11.42 -10.02 -3.22
N TYR A 12 -12.25 -10.78 -3.93
CA TYR A 12 -13.41 -10.22 -4.62
C TYR A 12 -14.41 -9.59 -3.64
N SER A 13 -14.46 -10.07 -2.39
CA SER A 13 -15.30 -9.49 -1.35
C SER A 13 -14.89 -8.06 -0.95
N HIS A 14 -13.70 -7.60 -1.33
CA HIS A 14 -13.23 -6.25 -1.05
C HIS A 14 -13.58 -5.25 -2.15
N ALA A 15 -14.27 -5.66 -3.21
CA ALA A 15 -14.74 -4.74 -4.23
C ALA A 15 -15.73 -3.74 -3.64
N HIS A 16 -15.61 -2.48 -4.01
CA HIS A 16 -16.45 -1.39 -3.51
C HIS A 16 -17.32 -0.77 -4.61
N TYR A 17 -16.73 -0.55 -5.78
CA TYR A 17 -17.42 0.06 -6.91
C TYR A 17 -17.77 -0.99 -7.97
N ALA A 18 -18.60 -0.56 -8.93
CA ALA A 18 -18.86 -1.37 -10.13
C ALA A 18 -17.56 -1.69 -10.86
N GLY A 19 -17.54 -2.81 -11.59
CA GLY A 19 -16.34 -3.26 -12.29
C GLY A 19 -15.30 -3.86 -11.36
N ASN A 20 -15.70 -4.25 -10.16
CA ASN A 20 -14.84 -4.84 -9.13
C ASN A 20 -13.72 -3.90 -8.66
N LEU A 21 -13.91 -2.59 -8.77
CA LEU A 21 -12.92 -1.63 -8.30
C LEU A 21 -12.97 -1.52 -6.77
N VAL A 22 -11.81 -1.36 -6.14
CA VAL A 22 -11.71 -1.04 -4.72
C VAL A 22 -11.63 0.47 -4.53
N ASP A 23 -11.99 0.93 -3.32
CA ASP A 23 -11.96 2.35 -3.01
C ASP A 23 -10.53 2.84 -2.75
N GLY A 24 -10.34 4.16 -2.80
CA GLY A 24 -9.03 4.78 -2.57
C GLY A 24 -8.49 4.52 -1.17
N ALA A 25 -9.36 4.46 -0.17
CA ALA A 25 -8.94 4.21 1.20
C ALA A 25 -8.31 2.83 1.39
N TYR A 26 -8.53 1.90 0.47
CA TYR A 26 -7.95 0.55 0.51
C TYR A 26 -6.42 0.60 0.56
N ALA A 27 -5.80 1.41 -0.31
CA ALA A 27 -4.36 1.57 -0.32
C ALA A 27 -3.86 2.22 0.97
N LEU A 28 -4.58 3.22 1.49
CA LEU A 28 -4.18 3.91 2.71
C LEU A 28 -4.19 2.98 3.92
N ALA A 29 -5.16 2.06 3.99
CA ALA A 29 -5.17 1.03 5.04
C ALA A 29 -3.97 0.10 4.92
N ALA A 30 -3.62 -0.32 3.69
CA ALA A 30 -2.45 -1.16 3.44
C ALA A 30 -1.15 -0.43 3.80
N PHE A 31 -1.07 0.88 3.53
CA PHE A 31 0.07 1.70 3.94
C PHE A 31 0.23 1.72 5.46
N GLY A 32 -0.88 1.79 6.19
CA GLY A 32 -0.85 1.69 7.64
C GLY A 32 -0.22 0.39 8.15
N ASP A 33 -0.57 -0.73 7.52
CA ASP A 33 0.00 -2.03 7.89
C ASP A 33 1.51 -2.08 7.67
N VAL A 34 1.97 -1.59 6.51
CA VAL A 34 3.40 -1.57 6.20
C VAL A 34 4.15 -0.61 7.11
N ALA A 35 3.56 0.56 7.41
CA ALA A 35 4.15 1.53 8.35
C ALA A 35 4.32 0.93 9.73
N THR A 36 3.39 0.10 10.18
CA THR A 36 3.52 -0.61 11.46
C THR A 36 4.76 -1.48 11.49
N GLU A 37 5.00 -2.25 10.43
CA GLU A 37 6.21 -3.08 10.37
C GLU A 37 7.48 -2.23 10.32
N VAL A 38 7.46 -1.11 9.60
CA VAL A 38 8.59 -0.16 9.59
C VAL A 38 8.93 0.28 11.02
N CYS A 39 7.92 0.69 11.79
CA CYS A 39 8.13 1.13 13.18
C CYS A 39 8.65 0.00 14.06
N ILE A 40 8.12 -1.20 13.90
CA ILE A 40 8.59 -2.36 14.67
C ILE A 40 10.07 -2.63 14.38
N ARG A 41 10.47 -2.58 13.12
CA ARG A 41 11.86 -2.85 12.73
C ARG A 41 12.82 -1.77 13.20
N LEU A 42 12.40 -0.49 13.13
CA LEU A 42 13.27 0.63 13.50
C LEU A 42 13.30 0.89 15.00
N ASP A 43 12.16 0.77 15.66
CA ASP A 43 11.96 1.30 16.99
C ASP A 43 11.51 0.25 18.02
N GLY A 44 11.21 -0.96 17.57
CA GLY A 44 10.67 -1.99 18.47
C GLY A 44 9.29 -1.63 19.01
N ASP A 45 8.55 -0.80 18.28
CA ASP A 45 7.24 -0.28 18.68
C ASP A 45 6.36 -0.17 17.43
N GLU A 46 5.08 -0.46 17.58
CA GLU A 46 4.16 -0.41 16.43
C GLU A 46 3.90 1.01 15.91
N GLY A 47 4.16 2.01 16.74
CA GLY A 47 3.92 3.41 16.41
C GLY A 47 2.44 3.74 16.27
N LEU A 48 2.18 4.98 15.85
CA LEU A 48 0.84 5.47 15.59
C LEU A 48 0.88 6.38 14.37
N PHE A 49 -0.03 6.18 13.42
CA PHE A 49 -0.10 7.01 12.23
C PHE A 49 -0.61 8.41 12.59
N ALA A 50 0.13 9.45 12.19
CA ALA A 50 -0.22 10.83 12.53
C ALA A 50 -0.87 11.56 11.36
N SER A 51 -0.34 11.41 10.14
CA SER A 51 -0.86 12.15 8.99
C SER A 51 -0.45 11.53 7.66
N TYR A 52 -1.27 11.79 6.65
CA TYR A 52 -0.91 11.59 5.25
C TYR A 52 -0.80 12.95 4.56
N SER A 53 0.06 13.04 3.57
CA SER A 53 0.14 14.17 2.65
C SER A 53 0.42 13.66 1.24
N ASP A 54 0.13 14.51 0.24
CA ASP A 54 0.42 14.22 -1.17
C ASP A 54 -0.11 12.85 -1.62
N VAL A 55 -1.35 12.55 -1.27
CA VAL A 55 -2.00 11.30 -1.69
C VAL A 55 -2.43 11.45 -3.16
N GLN A 56 -1.92 10.55 -4.02
CA GLN A 56 -2.22 10.55 -5.45
C GLN A 56 -2.82 9.21 -5.85
N PHE A 57 -4.01 9.26 -6.45
CA PHE A 57 -4.68 8.08 -7.02
C PHE A 57 -4.41 8.08 -8.52
N LYS A 58 -3.42 7.30 -8.96
CA LYS A 58 -2.92 7.33 -10.35
C LYS A 58 -3.61 6.32 -11.25
N ALA A 59 -4.03 5.18 -10.71
CA ALA A 59 -4.71 4.13 -11.45
C ALA A 59 -5.61 3.33 -10.51
N PRO A 60 -6.74 2.79 -11.01
CA PRO A 60 -7.62 1.99 -10.18
C PRO A 60 -7.00 0.64 -9.84
N MET A 61 -7.30 0.17 -8.62
CA MET A 61 -7.02 -1.19 -8.18
C MET A 61 -8.33 -1.99 -8.21
N ARG A 62 -8.22 -3.28 -8.48
CA ARG A 62 -9.39 -4.16 -8.67
C ARG A 62 -9.32 -5.37 -7.75
N ALA A 63 -10.49 -5.86 -7.36
CA ALA A 63 -10.57 -7.18 -6.76
C ALA A 63 -9.98 -8.21 -7.73
N GLY A 64 -9.22 -9.18 -7.20
CA GLY A 64 -8.45 -10.12 -8.00
C GLY A 64 -7.03 -9.67 -8.31
N ASP A 65 -6.68 -8.42 -8.03
CA ASP A 65 -5.30 -7.93 -8.18
C ASP A 65 -4.40 -8.52 -7.10
N VAL A 66 -3.12 -8.66 -7.44
CA VAL A 66 -2.06 -8.79 -6.45
C VAL A 66 -1.31 -7.46 -6.40
N LEU A 67 -1.21 -6.91 -5.20
CA LEU A 67 -0.57 -5.63 -4.96
C LEU A 67 0.79 -5.82 -4.29
N GLU A 68 1.74 -4.98 -4.64
CA GLU A 68 2.95 -4.75 -3.88
C GLU A 68 2.85 -3.40 -3.20
N ILE A 69 2.95 -3.39 -1.87
CA ILE A 69 2.83 -2.18 -1.06
C ILE A 69 4.20 -1.92 -0.45
N SER A 70 4.82 -0.82 -0.79
CA SER A 70 6.14 -0.48 -0.27
C SER A 70 6.11 0.77 0.57
N ALA A 71 6.96 0.80 1.58
CA ALA A 71 7.15 1.93 2.48
C ALA A 71 8.65 2.16 2.65
N THR A 72 9.12 3.36 2.33
CA THR A 72 10.52 3.75 2.45
C THR A 72 10.62 4.93 3.39
N VAL A 73 11.41 4.80 4.46
CA VAL A 73 11.67 5.90 5.38
C VAL A 73 12.55 6.93 4.69
N THR A 74 12.11 8.18 4.65
CA THR A 74 12.84 9.27 4.02
C THR A 74 13.40 10.26 5.03
N ARG A 75 12.85 10.30 6.24
CA ARG A 75 13.31 11.21 7.28
C ARG A 75 13.03 10.64 8.68
N MET A 76 14.01 10.78 9.57
CA MET A 76 13.90 10.42 10.99
C MET A 76 13.91 11.70 11.81
N GLY A 77 12.78 12.07 12.40
CA GLY A 77 12.70 13.11 13.40
C GLY A 77 12.96 12.55 14.79
N ASN A 78 12.79 13.37 15.82
CA ASN A 78 12.98 12.91 17.21
C ASN A 78 12.06 11.73 17.54
N ARG A 79 10.76 11.87 17.26
CA ARG A 79 9.75 10.84 17.49
C ARG A 79 8.95 10.53 16.23
N SER A 80 9.24 11.20 15.12
CA SER A 80 8.50 11.03 13.87
C SER A 80 9.34 10.29 12.84
N ARG A 81 8.65 9.53 11.99
CA ARG A 81 9.24 8.86 10.83
C ARG A 81 8.43 9.28 9.62
N THR A 82 9.06 9.93 8.67
CA THR A 82 8.42 10.27 7.39
C THR A 82 8.65 9.14 6.42
N ILE A 83 7.59 8.70 5.77
CA ILE A 83 7.60 7.49 4.95
C ILE A 83 6.96 7.80 3.61
N ASP A 84 7.62 7.41 2.52
CA ASP A 84 7.03 7.40 1.19
C ASP A 84 6.42 6.03 0.93
N PHE A 85 5.17 6.04 0.47
CA PHE A 85 4.39 4.84 0.19
C PHE A 85 4.07 4.72 -1.29
N GLU A 86 4.04 3.48 -1.77
CA GLU A 86 3.61 3.17 -3.13
C GLU A 86 2.84 1.86 -3.14
N ALA A 87 1.69 1.84 -3.81
CA ALA A 87 0.94 0.63 -4.11
C ALA A 87 1.02 0.36 -5.61
N ARG A 88 1.51 -0.82 -6.00
CA ARG A 88 1.63 -1.24 -7.40
C ARG A 88 0.84 -2.50 -7.63
N VAL A 89 0.17 -2.56 -8.78
CA VAL A 89 -0.49 -3.78 -9.23
C VAL A 89 0.54 -4.62 -9.98
N VAL A 90 0.77 -5.85 -9.55
CA VAL A 90 1.74 -6.77 -10.17
C VAL A 90 1.10 -7.95 -10.86
N CYS A 91 -0.13 -8.32 -10.47
CA CYS A 91 -0.95 -9.34 -11.15
C CYS A 91 -2.37 -8.82 -11.26
N ARG A 92 -3.06 -9.22 -12.34
CA ARG A 92 -4.44 -8.79 -12.60
C ARG A 92 -5.23 -9.85 -13.35
N GLY A 93 -6.52 -9.95 -13.05
CA GLY A 93 -7.43 -10.83 -13.76
C GLY A 93 -7.59 -10.45 -15.23
N ARG A 94 -7.82 -11.45 -16.08
CA ARG A 94 -8.07 -11.31 -17.52
C ARG A 94 -9.40 -11.99 -17.86
N PRO A 95 -10.55 -11.46 -17.39
CA PRO A 95 -11.85 -12.10 -17.61
C PRO A 95 -12.26 -12.15 -19.08
N GLU A 96 -11.69 -11.31 -19.95
CA GLU A 96 -11.92 -11.34 -21.38
C GLU A 96 -11.28 -12.57 -22.05
N VAL A 97 -10.30 -13.20 -21.42
CA VAL A 97 -9.69 -14.44 -21.90
C VAL A 97 -10.53 -15.64 -21.46
N SER A 98 -10.83 -15.71 -20.15
CA SER A 98 -11.72 -16.72 -19.58
C SER A 98 -12.11 -16.25 -18.16
N PRO A 99 -13.16 -16.84 -17.54
CA PRO A 99 -13.66 -16.35 -16.24
C PRO A 99 -12.62 -16.32 -15.12
N SER A 100 -11.65 -17.21 -15.12
CA SER A 100 -10.62 -17.30 -14.07
C SER A 100 -9.21 -16.96 -14.55
N ALA A 101 -9.07 -16.48 -15.80
CA ALA A 101 -7.76 -16.12 -16.34
C ALA A 101 -7.17 -14.93 -15.59
N ALA A 102 -5.87 -14.96 -15.39
CA ALA A 102 -5.12 -13.87 -14.76
C ALA A 102 -3.68 -13.88 -15.28
N GLU A 103 -2.99 -12.76 -15.10
CA GLU A 103 -1.62 -12.64 -15.59
C GLU A 103 -0.73 -11.89 -14.61
N VAL A 104 0.57 -12.17 -14.68
CA VAL A 104 1.59 -11.31 -14.09
C VAL A 104 1.83 -10.17 -15.07
N LEU A 105 1.70 -8.94 -14.61
CA LEU A 105 1.93 -7.77 -15.45
C LEU A 105 3.41 -7.64 -15.78
N GLN A 106 3.72 -7.48 -17.07
CA GLN A 106 5.10 -7.26 -17.51
C GLN A 106 5.68 -5.96 -16.93
N ALA A 107 4.84 -4.91 -16.88
CA ALA A 107 5.18 -3.65 -16.24
C ALA A 107 4.16 -3.41 -15.12
N PRO A 108 4.56 -3.44 -13.84
CA PRO A 108 3.65 -3.12 -12.75
C PRO A 108 3.03 -1.74 -12.91
N ILE A 109 1.79 -1.60 -12.43
CA ILE A 109 1.05 -0.34 -12.52
C ILE A 109 1.12 0.34 -11.16
N VAL A 110 1.72 1.53 -11.10
CA VAL A 110 1.69 2.37 -9.91
C VAL A 110 0.26 2.90 -9.75
N ALA A 111 -0.42 2.46 -8.72
CA ALA A 111 -1.83 2.79 -8.52
C ALA A 111 -2.02 3.96 -7.55
N VAL A 112 -1.31 3.95 -6.42
CA VAL A 112 -1.43 4.98 -5.39
C VAL A 112 -0.06 5.31 -4.83
N THR A 113 0.20 6.60 -4.63
CA THR A 113 1.38 7.06 -3.87
C THR A 113 0.93 7.99 -2.76
N ALA A 114 1.70 8.04 -1.69
CA ALA A 114 1.44 8.95 -0.58
C ALA A 114 2.71 9.17 0.22
N THR A 115 2.72 10.26 0.98
CA THR A 115 3.68 10.47 2.05
C THR A 115 2.93 10.42 3.38
N GLY A 116 3.50 9.76 4.37
CA GLY A 116 2.91 9.68 5.69
C GLY A 116 3.91 9.98 6.78
N VAL A 117 3.38 10.37 7.93
CA VAL A 117 4.18 10.56 9.14
C VAL A 117 3.60 9.65 10.21
N VAL A 118 4.45 8.83 10.79
CA VAL A 118 4.14 8.00 11.96
C VAL A 118 4.96 8.49 13.13
N VAL A 119 4.44 8.31 14.33
CA VAL A 119 5.11 8.73 15.56
C VAL A 119 5.30 7.53 16.49
N VAL A 120 6.40 7.53 17.20
CA VAL A 120 6.70 6.52 18.21
C VAL A 120 6.76 7.18 19.58
N PRO A 121 6.48 6.42 20.67
CA PRO A 121 6.51 7.02 21.99
C PRO A 121 7.92 7.45 22.39
N LYS A 122 7.99 8.44 23.25
CA LYS A 122 9.25 8.86 23.84
C LYS A 122 9.74 7.76 24.78
N LYS A 123 10.96 7.39 24.60
CA LYS A 123 11.62 6.38 25.44
C LYS A 123 12.33 7.00 26.62
#